data_38627629f87a613d7905c5d8703df0eb
#
_entry.id   38627629f87a613d7905c5d8703df0eb
#
_cell.length_a   1.000
_cell.length_b   1.000
_cell.length_c   1.000
_cell.angle_alpha   90.00
_cell.angle_beta   90.00
_cell.angle_gamma   90.00
#
_symmetry.space_group_name_H-M   'P 1'
#
loop_
_entity.id
_entity.type
_entity.pdbx_description
1 polymer ?
#
loop_
_entity_poly.entity_id
_entity_poly.type
_entity_poly.pdbx_seq_one_letter_code
_entity_poly.pdbx_strand_id
1 'polypeptide(L)' 'MIILKKLNGEEFVINSAQIQMIELIPESKVVLMNHEFFIVQETPQEIIDKASVYEAMVISKARAAAL' A
#
# COMPACT_ATOMS: atom_id res chain seq x y z
N MET A 1 6.24 3.23 -1.31
CA MET A 1 5.55 3.91 -0.19
C MET A 1 4.20 4.42 -0.62
N ILE A 2 3.15 4.07 0.11
CA ILE A 2 1.80 4.53 -0.16
C ILE A 2 1.16 5.05 1.13
N ILE A 3 0.18 5.93 0.99
CA ILE A 3 -0.56 6.49 2.12
C ILE A 3 -1.89 5.78 2.22
N LEU A 4 -2.17 5.21 3.40
CA LEU A 4 -3.45 4.57 3.69
C LEU A 4 -4.07 5.26 4.91
N LYS A 5 -5.35 5.03 5.10
CA LYS A 5 -6.12 5.63 6.19
C LYS A 5 -6.71 4.54 7.08
N LYS A 6 -6.40 4.59 8.37
CA LYS A 6 -6.99 3.69 9.35
C LYS A 6 -8.48 3.97 9.51
N LEU A 7 -9.21 3.07 10.15
CA LEU A 7 -10.65 3.24 10.36
C LEU A 7 -10.99 4.50 11.15
N ASN A 8 -10.11 4.93 12.05
CA ASN A 8 -10.31 6.16 12.84
C ASN A 8 -10.00 7.44 12.05
N GLY A 9 -9.64 7.33 10.76
CA GLY A 9 -9.31 8.46 9.91
C GLY A 9 -7.85 8.89 9.94
N GLU A 10 -7.03 8.27 10.77
CA GLU A 10 -5.60 8.59 10.87
C GLU A 10 -4.86 8.06 9.64
N GLU A 11 -4.11 8.95 8.98
CA GLU A 11 -3.29 8.56 7.83
C GLU A 11 -1.94 8.00 8.28
N PHE A 12 -1.42 7.04 7.50
CA PHE A 12 -0.08 6.51 7.75
C PHE A 12 0.55 6.12 6.42
N VAL A 13 1.87 6.06 6.42
CA VAL A 13 2.66 5.68 5.25
C VAL A 13 3.19 4.28 5.45
N ILE A 14 3.04 3.43 4.44
CA ILE A 14 3.45 2.04 4.49
C ILE A 14 4.26 1.68 3.24
N ASN A 15 5.24 0.81 3.40
CA ASN A 15 5.98 0.27 2.28
C ASN A 15 5.14 -0.85 1.64
N SER A 16 4.58 -0.59 0.46
CA SER A 16 3.71 -1.54 -0.22
C SER A 16 4.42 -2.86 -0.56
N ALA A 17 5.75 -2.84 -0.71
CA ALA A 17 6.52 -4.06 -0.96
C ALA A 17 6.51 -5.02 0.24
N GLN A 18 6.14 -4.56 1.43
CA GLN A 18 6.04 -5.38 2.64
C GLN A 18 4.65 -5.97 2.84
N ILE A 19 3.70 -5.68 1.97
CA ILE A 19 2.36 -6.24 2.07
C ILE A 19 2.39 -7.68 1.57
N GLN A 20 2.01 -8.61 2.44
CA GLN A 20 1.90 -10.01 2.09
C GLN A 20 0.55 -10.31 1.44
N MET A 21 -0.52 -9.82 2.04
CA MET A 21 -1.88 -10.06 1.55
C MET A 21 -2.84 -9.01 2.06
N ILE A 22 -3.98 -8.90 1.41
CA ILE A 22 -5.09 -8.07 1.85
C ILE A 22 -6.30 -8.97 2.02
N GLU A 23 -6.85 -9.05 3.24
CA GLU A 23 -8.05 -9.82 3.52
C GLU A 23 -9.25 -8.90 3.65
N LEU A 24 -10.42 -9.37 3.23
CA LEU A 24 -11.70 -8.66 3.42
C LEU A 24 -12.45 -9.26 4.61
N ILE A 25 -12.69 -8.46 5.67
CA ILE A 25 -13.21 -8.95 6.96
C ILE A 25 -14.52 -8.38 7.49
N PRO A 26 -15.29 -7.46 6.95
CA PRO A 26 -15.49 -6.89 5.62
C PRO A 26 -14.55 -5.74 5.24
N GLU A 27 -13.93 -5.05 6.20
CA GLU A 27 -12.95 -4.01 5.89
C GLU A 27 -11.68 -4.63 5.30
N SER A 28 -10.84 -3.80 4.72
CA SER A 28 -9.54 -4.25 4.21
C SER A 28 -8.57 -4.45 5.35
N LYS A 29 -8.08 -5.66 5.53
CA LYS A 29 -7.03 -5.98 6.50
C LYS A 29 -5.73 -6.18 5.74
N VAL A 30 -4.81 -5.24 5.89
CA VAL A 30 -3.50 -5.28 5.24
C VAL A 30 -2.54 -6.04 6.15
N VAL A 31 -2.08 -7.19 5.70
CA VAL A 31 -1.15 -8.05 6.46
C VAL A 31 0.25 -7.89 5.89
N LEU A 32 1.20 -7.57 6.73
CA LEU A 32 2.59 -7.35 6.33
C LEU A 32 3.41 -8.65 6.44
N MET A 33 4.57 -8.64 5.82
CA MET A 33 5.48 -9.79 5.81
C MET A 33 5.95 -10.21 7.21
N ASN A 34 5.98 -9.28 8.17
CA ASN A 34 6.33 -9.56 9.57
C ASN A 34 5.13 -10.00 10.41
N HIS A 35 3.98 -10.28 9.80
CA HIS A 35 2.73 -10.70 10.42
C HIS A 35 1.97 -9.59 11.17
N GLU A 36 2.46 -8.36 11.18
CA GLU A 36 1.69 -7.22 11.66
C GLU A 36 0.58 -6.90 10.66
N PHE A 37 -0.50 -6.28 11.13
CA PHE A 37 -1.60 -5.92 10.25
C PHE A 37 -2.20 -4.57 10.61
N PHE A 38 -2.88 -3.97 9.63
CA PHE A 38 -3.63 -2.74 9.80
C PHE A 38 -4.98 -2.89 9.11
N ILE A 39 -6.02 -2.34 9.72
CA ILE A 39 -7.36 -2.31 9.13
C ILE A 39 -7.54 -0.89 8.58
N VAL A 40 -7.83 -0.79 7.29
CA VAL A 40 -7.85 0.49 6.58
C VAL A 40 -9.18 0.72 5.87
N GLN A 41 -9.44 1.99 5.53
CA GLN A 41 -10.66 2.39 4.85
C GLN A 41 -10.63 2.09 3.35
N GLU A 42 -9.45 2.06 2.75
CA GLU A 42 -9.30 1.81 1.31
C GLU A 42 -9.76 0.40 0.94
N THR A 43 -10.34 0.26 -0.25
CA THR A 43 -10.65 -1.05 -0.80
C THR A 43 -9.36 -1.73 -1.27
N PRO A 44 -9.34 -3.06 -1.42
CA PRO A 44 -8.17 -3.75 -1.97
C PRO A 44 -7.74 -3.18 -3.32
N GLN A 45 -8.71 -2.83 -4.19
CA GLN A 45 -8.39 -2.28 -5.50
C GLN A 45 -7.72 -0.91 -5.38
N GLU A 46 -8.19 -0.07 -4.47
CA GLU A 46 -7.56 1.23 -4.22
C GLU A 46 -6.12 1.07 -3.74
N ILE A 47 -5.86 0.08 -2.89
CA ILE A 47 -4.51 -0.21 -2.39
C ILE A 47 -3.61 -0.68 -3.54
N ILE A 48 -4.11 -1.59 -4.38
CA ILE A 48 -3.39 -2.08 -5.55
C ILE A 48 -3.07 -0.93 -6.50
N ASP A 49 -4.03 -0.05 -6.75
CA ASP A 49 -3.85 1.09 -7.64
C ASP A 49 -2.78 2.04 -7.10
N LYS A 50 -2.81 2.35 -5.81
CA LYS A 50 -1.80 3.19 -5.17
C LYS A 50 -0.40 2.60 -5.29
N ALA A 51 -0.28 1.30 -5.03
CA ALA A 51 1.00 0.60 -5.12
C ALA A 51 1.52 0.59 -6.56
N SER A 52 0.64 0.38 -7.54
CA SER A 52 1.00 0.37 -8.96
C SER A 52 1.49 1.72 -9.44
N VAL A 53 0.82 2.80 -9.04
CA VAL A 53 1.23 4.16 -9.39
C VAL A 53 2.60 4.47 -8.80
N TYR A 54 2.83 4.14 -7.54
CA TYR A 54 4.11 4.36 -6.90
C TYR A 54 5.24 3.58 -7.58
N GLU A 55 5.01 2.32 -7.89
CA GLU A 55 5.99 1.47 -8.59
C GLU A 55 6.36 2.05 -9.96
N ALA A 56 5.37 2.49 -10.72
CA ALA A 56 5.60 3.11 -12.03
C ALA A 56 6.45 4.38 -11.91
N MET A 57 6.21 5.19 -10.88
CA MET A 57 7.01 6.39 -10.61
C MET A 57 8.46 6.05 -10.28
N VAL A 58 8.69 5.03 -9.46
CA VAL A 58 10.04 4.61 -9.08
C VAL A 58 10.81 4.10 -10.29
N ILE A 59 10.18 3.27 -11.12
CA ILE A 59 10.81 2.76 -12.34
C ILE A 59 11.15 3.90 -13.31
N SER A 60 10.22 4.84 -13.49
CA SER A 60 10.42 5.99 -14.37
C SER A 60 11.60 6.86 -13.91
N LYS A 61 11.70 7.13 -12.62
CA LYS A 61 12.82 7.90 -12.06
C LYS A 61 14.15 7.16 -12.20
N ALA A 62 14.15 5.85 -11.99
CA ALA A 62 15.35 5.05 -12.15
C ALA A 62 15.86 5.09 -13.59
N ARG A 63 14.96 5.01 -14.57
CA ARG A 63 15.32 5.12 -15.98
C ARG A 63 15.89 6.49 -16.33
N ALA A 64 15.27 7.54 -15.83
CA ALA A 64 15.74 8.91 -16.04
C ALA A 64 17.14 9.11 -15.43
N ALA A 65 17.39 8.54 -14.27
CA ALA A 65 18.69 8.61 -13.59
C ALA A 65 19.77 7.82 -14.33
N ALA A 66 19.41 6.78 -15.08
CA ALA A 66 20.34 5.95 -15.82
C ALA A 66 20.78 6.60 -17.15
N LEU A 67 20.10 7.61 -17.59
CA LEU A 67 20.44 8.33 -18.82
C LEU A 67 21.36 9.51 -18.52
#